data_ab6bef776da1059163ad8827a4cdb6c1
#
_entry.id   ab6bef776da1059163ad8827a4cdb6c1
#
_cell.length_a   1.000
_cell.length_b   1.000
_cell.length_c   1.000
_cell.angle_alpha   90.00
_cell.angle_beta   90.00
_cell.angle_gamma   90.00
#
_symmetry.space_group_name_H-M   'P 1'
#
loop_
_entity.id
_entity.type
_entity.pdbx_description
1 polymer ?
#
loop_
_entity_poly.entity_id
_entity_poly.type
_entity_poly.pdbx_seq_one_letter_code
_entity_poly.pdbx_strand_id
1 'polypeptide(L)'
;MALTPEIEAQILRYYHAEHWRIGTIATQLHVHRDSVARVLSQAGLPGLGTLRRPSAIDPYLPFVLETLAQFPRLRASRVYDMVKARGYPGRPDHFRHLIARHRPRPKTEAYLRLRTLPGEQMQIDWGHFGHLDVGSARRPLMGFVAVLSWSRQIFLRFYLGAHMENFLRGHVGAVTAWGGCPRVALYDNLKSAVLERQGQVIRFNPTLLALAGHYRFDPRPVAVARGNEKGRVERAIRYIRDAFFAGRPFKDVADLNAQADAWVVGPAGERRCPEDEALTVSEAFAQEQVRLLALPGDAFPTDEIKAVSAGKTPYVRFDLNDYSIPHNLCVTHADRGRDPESGTHSRRPGGDRQCRRRRLARPSLV
;
A
#
# COMPACT_ATOMS: atom_id res chain seq x y z
N MET A 1 -19.94 0.93 42.47
CA MET A 1 -20.32 1.70 43.66
C MET A 1 -19.09 1.79 44.56
N ALA A 2 -18.77 2.99 45.07
CA ALA A 2 -17.78 3.15 46.12
C ALA A 2 -18.39 2.61 47.42
N LEU A 3 -17.63 1.82 48.16
CA LEU A 3 -18.03 1.38 49.50
C LEU A 3 -17.94 2.54 50.47
N THR A 4 -18.80 2.58 51.49
CA THR A 4 -18.71 3.58 52.53
C THR A 4 -17.57 3.22 53.50
N PRO A 5 -16.95 4.20 54.17
CA PRO A 5 -15.88 3.94 55.12
C PRO A 5 -16.28 2.97 56.25
N GLU A 6 -17.56 2.98 56.63
CA GLU A 6 -18.08 2.08 57.66
C GLU A 6 -18.07 0.60 57.17
N ILE A 7 -18.46 0.36 55.92
CA ILE A 7 -18.43 -0.98 55.33
C ILE A 7 -16.97 -1.47 55.19
N GLU A 8 -16.06 -0.58 54.81
CA GLU A 8 -14.61 -0.91 54.72
C GLU A 8 -14.05 -1.28 56.10
N ALA A 9 -14.39 -0.53 57.14
CA ALA A 9 -13.99 -0.86 58.52
C ALA A 9 -14.58 -2.19 59.01
N GLN A 10 -15.85 -2.51 58.67
CA GLN A 10 -16.45 -3.79 58.97
C GLN A 10 -15.79 -4.97 58.24
N ILE A 11 -15.41 -4.78 56.96
CA ILE A 11 -14.66 -5.79 56.20
C ILE A 11 -13.33 -6.11 56.89
N LEU A 12 -12.60 -5.09 57.30
CA LEU A 12 -11.31 -5.26 57.99
C LEU A 12 -11.50 -5.93 59.35
N ARG A 13 -12.51 -5.55 60.13
CA ARG A 13 -12.83 -6.16 61.40
C ARG A 13 -13.18 -7.65 61.24
N TYR A 14 -14.11 -8.01 60.35
CA TYR A 14 -14.51 -9.40 60.14
C TYR A 14 -13.35 -10.28 59.67
N TYR A 15 -12.48 -9.70 58.85
CA TYR A 15 -11.32 -10.46 58.36
C TYR A 15 -10.23 -10.65 59.43
N HIS A 16 -9.85 -9.60 60.14
CA HIS A 16 -8.72 -9.61 61.08
C HIS A 16 -9.08 -10.09 62.46
N ALA A 17 -10.22 -9.65 63.00
CA ALA A 17 -10.60 -9.94 64.37
C ALA A 17 -11.45 -11.23 64.47
N GLU A 18 -12.34 -11.44 63.51
CA GLU A 18 -13.27 -12.55 63.53
C GLU A 18 -12.85 -13.71 62.60
N HIS A 19 -11.78 -13.54 61.82
CA HIS A 19 -11.18 -14.51 60.89
C HIS A 19 -12.17 -15.09 59.87
N TRP A 20 -13.11 -14.30 59.43
CA TRP A 20 -14.10 -14.74 58.42
C TRP A 20 -13.48 -14.86 57.02
N ARG A 21 -14.01 -15.76 56.23
CA ARG A 21 -13.59 -15.92 54.85
C ARG A 21 -14.18 -14.81 53.99
N ILE A 22 -13.46 -14.38 52.95
CA ILE A 22 -13.86 -13.31 52.04
C ILE A 22 -15.28 -13.53 51.50
N GLY A 23 -15.66 -14.77 51.14
CA GLY A 23 -17.02 -15.11 50.66
C GLY A 23 -18.09 -14.89 51.70
N THR A 24 -17.84 -15.23 53.00
CA THR A 24 -18.76 -15.03 54.13
C THR A 24 -18.96 -13.54 54.40
N ILE A 25 -17.86 -12.75 54.38
CA ILE A 25 -17.93 -11.29 54.51
C ILE A 25 -18.76 -10.66 53.39
N ALA A 26 -18.52 -11.09 52.16
CA ALA A 26 -19.24 -10.59 50.99
C ALA A 26 -20.74 -10.85 51.09
N THR A 27 -21.16 -12.04 51.54
CA THR A 27 -22.56 -12.41 51.76
C THR A 27 -23.18 -11.60 52.90
N GLN A 28 -22.47 -11.47 54.02
CA GLN A 28 -22.98 -10.79 55.22
C GLN A 28 -23.20 -9.28 54.99
N LEU A 29 -22.29 -8.64 54.25
CA LEU A 29 -22.34 -7.22 53.97
C LEU A 29 -23.06 -6.88 52.65
N HIS A 30 -23.57 -7.88 51.97
CA HIS A 30 -24.25 -7.74 50.65
C HIS A 30 -23.39 -6.99 49.63
N VAL A 31 -22.07 -7.22 49.61
CA VAL A 31 -21.09 -6.65 48.68
C VAL A 31 -20.47 -7.70 47.79
N HIS A 32 -19.99 -7.30 46.62
CA HIS A 32 -19.31 -8.23 45.73
C HIS A 32 -17.97 -8.70 46.33
N ARG A 33 -17.64 -9.99 46.12
CA ARG A 33 -16.41 -10.62 46.65
C ARG A 33 -15.15 -9.85 46.26
N ASP A 34 -15.09 -9.32 45.02
CA ASP A 34 -13.95 -8.53 44.54
C ASP A 34 -13.81 -7.19 45.26
N SER A 35 -14.94 -6.61 45.74
CA SER A 35 -14.92 -5.42 46.57
C SER A 35 -14.28 -5.67 47.95
N VAL A 36 -14.60 -6.82 48.56
CA VAL A 36 -13.94 -7.23 49.81
C VAL A 36 -12.46 -7.47 49.57
N ALA A 37 -12.07 -8.19 48.50
CA ALA A 37 -10.68 -8.45 48.15
C ALA A 37 -9.89 -7.17 47.90
N ARG A 38 -10.52 -6.16 47.24
CA ARG A 38 -9.91 -4.84 46.99
C ARG A 38 -9.62 -4.09 48.28
N VAL A 39 -10.59 -4.03 49.25
CA VAL A 39 -10.40 -3.38 50.54
C VAL A 39 -9.25 -4.01 51.31
N LEU A 40 -9.21 -5.33 51.37
CA LEU A 40 -8.14 -6.06 52.03
C LEU A 40 -6.77 -5.82 51.37
N SER A 41 -6.71 -5.74 50.06
CA SER A 41 -5.49 -5.43 49.32
C SER A 41 -5.03 -4.00 49.56
N GLN A 42 -5.95 -3.02 49.65
CA GLN A 42 -5.64 -1.63 49.96
C GLN A 42 -5.16 -1.45 51.43
N ALA A 43 -5.60 -2.30 52.34
CA ALA A 43 -5.13 -2.33 53.72
C ALA A 43 -3.74 -2.98 53.88
N GLY A 44 -3.03 -3.27 52.78
CA GLY A 44 -1.66 -3.79 52.82
C GLY A 44 -1.55 -5.29 53.02
N LEU A 45 -2.65 -6.03 52.94
CA LEU A 45 -2.59 -7.49 52.95
C LEU A 45 -2.10 -8.01 51.62
N PRO A 46 -1.12 -8.94 51.58
CA PRO A 46 -0.72 -9.57 50.36
C PRO A 46 -1.94 -10.24 49.77
N GLY A 47 -2.33 -9.81 48.56
CA GLY A 47 -3.38 -10.53 47.82
C GLY A 47 -3.03 -12.01 47.82
N LEU A 48 -3.99 -12.87 48.20
CA LEU A 48 -3.83 -14.31 48.07
C LEU A 48 -3.60 -14.56 46.58
N GLY A 49 -2.33 -14.60 46.18
CA GLY A 49 -1.95 -14.92 44.80
C GLY A 49 -2.68 -16.18 44.42
N THR A 50 -3.48 -16.15 43.36
CA THR A 50 -4.12 -17.34 42.83
C THR A 50 -3.01 -18.39 42.64
N LEU A 51 -3.05 -19.46 43.41
CA LEU A 51 -2.15 -20.59 43.26
C LEU A 51 -2.17 -21.03 41.82
N ARG A 52 -1.14 -20.60 41.07
CA ARG A 52 -1.03 -20.91 39.67
C ARG A 52 -0.81 -22.44 39.54
N ARG A 53 -1.84 -23.13 39.10
CA ARG A 53 -1.68 -24.57 38.81
C ARG A 53 -0.57 -24.74 37.77
N PRO A 54 0.39 -25.63 37.97
CA PRO A 54 1.41 -25.92 37.00
C PRO A 54 0.77 -26.22 35.64
N SER A 55 1.26 -25.61 34.61
CA SER A 55 0.79 -25.83 33.23
C SER A 55 1.67 -26.93 32.58
N ALA A 56 1.07 -27.75 31.73
CA ALA A 56 1.82 -28.76 30.97
C ALA A 56 2.94 -28.16 30.08
N ILE A 57 2.90 -26.84 29.82
CA ILE A 57 3.94 -26.13 29.05
C ILE A 57 5.12 -25.70 29.93
N ASP A 58 4.95 -25.59 31.23
CA ASP A 58 5.97 -25.00 32.11
C ASP A 58 7.36 -25.65 32.00
N PRO A 59 7.49 -26.99 31.85
CA PRO A 59 8.79 -27.62 31.61
C PRO A 59 9.46 -27.21 30.29
N TYR A 60 8.68 -26.78 29.31
CA TYR A 60 9.13 -26.43 27.95
C TYR A 60 9.31 -24.91 27.77
N LEU A 61 8.83 -24.09 28.72
CA LEU A 61 8.89 -22.63 28.63
C LEU A 61 10.30 -22.07 28.41
N PRO A 62 11.36 -22.53 29.07
CA PRO A 62 12.70 -22.03 28.81
C PRO A 62 13.10 -22.18 27.35
N PHE A 63 12.92 -23.36 26.78
CA PHE A 63 13.18 -23.64 25.37
C PHE A 63 12.33 -22.77 24.44
N VAL A 64 11.05 -22.60 24.74
CA VAL A 64 10.13 -21.77 23.95
C VAL A 64 10.56 -20.31 23.97
N LEU A 65 10.91 -19.77 25.13
CA LEU A 65 11.33 -18.38 25.26
C LEU A 65 12.65 -18.11 24.55
N GLU A 66 13.62 -19.01 24.69
CA GLU A 66 14.90 -18.93 23.96
C GLU A 66 14.68 -18.97 22.44
N THR A 67 13.88 -19.93 21.97
CA THR A 67 13.54 -20.04 20.54
C THR A 67 12.85 -18.78 20.02
N LEU A 68 11.92 -18.21 20.78
CA LEU A 68 11.21 -17.00 20.39
C LEU A 68 12.08 -15.72 20.51
N ALA A 69 13.06 -15.71 21.39
CA ALA A 69 14.06 -14.63 21.46
C ALA A 69 14.95 -14.63 20.20
N GLN A 70 15.38 -15.82 19.78
CA GLN A 70 16.20 -16.00 18.58
C GLN A 70 15.39 -15.80 17.28
N PHE A 71 14.14 -16.27 17.26
CA PHE A 71 13.23 -16.18 16.10
C PHE A 71 11.87 -15.54 16.46
N PRO A 72 11.77 -14.23 16.65
CA PRO A 72 10.56 -13.58 17.17
C PRO A 72 9.32 -13.77 16.28
N ARG A 73 9.52 -13.96 14.96
CA ARG A 73 8.45 -14.14 13.97
C ARG A 73 8.07 -15.61 13.74
N LEU A 74 8.65 -16.56 14.45
CA LEU A 74 8.36 -17.99 14.26
C LEU A 74 6.88 -18.27 14.55
N ARG A 75 6.21 -18.99 13.63
CA ARG A 75 4.79 -19.32 13.80
C ARG A 75 4.57 -20.25 14.98
N ALA A 76 3.48 -20.06 15.71
CA ALA A 76 3.13 -20.88 16.86
C ALA A 76 2.98 -22.39 16.52
N SER A 77 2.53 -22.71 15.29
CA SER A 77 2.50 -24.09 14.78
C SER A 77 3.90 -24.72 14.74
N ARG A 78 4.89 -23.99 14.24
CA ARG A 78 6.27 -24.49 14.18
C ARG A 78 6.88 -24.69 15.57
N VAL A 79 6.62 -23.76 16.49
CA VAL A 79 7.06 -23.90 17.90
C VAL A 79 6.38 -25.11 18.54
N TYR A 80 5.08 -25.34 18.22
CA TYR A 80 4.35 -26.52 18.68
C TYR A 80 5.02 -27.84 18.22
N ASP A 81 5.36 -27.94 16.94
CA ASP A 81 6.02 -29.12 16.39
C ASP A 81 7.36 -29.41 17.10
N MET A 82 8.13 -28.33 17.38
CA MET A 82 9.42 -28.43 18.07
C MET A 82 9.25 -28.91 19.53
N VAL A 83 8.20 -28.45 20.21
CA VAL A 83 7.92 -28.83 21.60
C VAL A 83 7.28 -30.21 21.67
N LYS A 84 6.41 -30.57 20.69
CA LYS A 84 5.83 -31.88 20.56
C LYS A 84 6.89 -32.96 20.35
N ALA A 85 7.90 -32.70 19.53
CA ALA A 85 9.05 -33.59 19.35
C ALA A 85 9.85 -33.79 20.65
N ARG A 86 9.69 -32.93 21.65
CA ARG A 86 10.28 -33.01 23.00
C ARG A 86 9.34 -33.61 24.04
N GLY A 87 8.19 -34.17 23.62
CA GLY A 87 7.25 -34.87 24.49
C GLY A 87 6.12 -34.03 25.07
N TYR A 88 5.84 -32.80 24.53
CA TYR A 88 4.70 -32.00 24.99
C TYR A 88 3.36 -32.71 24.70
N PRO A 89 2.50 -32.99 25.72
CA PRO A 89 1.29 -33.78 25.56
C PRO A 89 0.07 -32.94 25.11
N GLY A 90 0.16 -31.61 25.14
CA GLY A 90 -0.98 -30.71 24.91
C GLY A 90 -1.41 -30.60 23.43
N ARG A 91 -2.64 -30.11 23.22
CA ARG A 91 -3.21 -29.92 21.88
C ARG A 91 -2.73 -28.60 21.25
N PRO A 92 -2.69 -28.49 19.90
CA PRO A 92 -2.19 -27.29 19.18
C PRO A 92 -2.94 -26.00 19.55
N ASP A 93 -4.25 -26.06 19.69
CA ASP A 93 -5.07 -24.85 19.94
C ASP A 93 -4.81 -24.28 21.34
N HIS A 94 -4.74 -25.14 22.34
CA HIS A 94 -4.37 -24.71 23.69
C HIS A 94 -2.94 -24.14 23.74
N PHE A 95 -2.01 -24.78 23.02
CA PHE A 95 -0.64 -24.29 22.89
C PHE A 95 -0.56 -22.88 22.29
N ARG A 96 -1.37 -22.57 21.27
CA ARG A 96 -1.42 -21.21 20.69
C ARG A 96 -1.77 -20.14 21.72
N HIS A 97 -2.76 -20.42 22.56
CA HIS A 97 -3.16 -19.50 23.65
C HIS A 97 -2.04 -19.31 24.69
N LEU A 98 -1.35 -20.39 25.05
CA LEU A 98 -0.23 -20.33 25.98
C LEU A 98 0.94 -19.53 25.40
N ILE A 99 1.34 -19.81 24.16
CA ILE A 99 2.42 -19.07 23.47
C ILE A 99 2.10 -17.60 23.32
N ALA A 100 0.85 -17.21 23.03
CA ALA A 100 0.45 -15.81 22.90
C ALA A 100 0.72 -14.99 24.18
N ARG A 101 0.67 -15.63 25.36
CA ARG A 101 0.96 -15.00 26.66
C ARG A 101 2.46 -14.86 26.94
N HIS A 102 3.26 -15.78 26.44
CA HIS A 102 4.69 -15.85 26.69
C HIS A 102 5.54 -15.27 25.56
N ARG A 103 4.95 -14.99 24.38
CA ARG A 103 5.67 -14.41 23.26
C ARG A 103 6.19 -13.04 23.63
N PRO A 104 7.51 -12.80 23.50
CA PRO A 104 8.07 -11.45 23.67
C PRO A 104 7.36 -10.49 22.72
N ARG A 105 6.69 -9.50 23.26
CA ARG A 105 6.12 -8.42 22.44
C ARG A 105 7.22 -7.37 22.30
N PRO A 106 7.66 -7.03 21.09
CA PRO A 106 8.53 -5.88 20.92
C PRO A 106 7.83 -4.67 21.56
N LYS A 107 8.60 -3.85 22.29
CA LYS A 107 8.08 -2.58 22.79
C LYS A 107 7.46 -1.88 21.59
N THR A 108 6.22 -1.42 21.74
CA THR A 108 5.57 -0.57 20.75
C THR A 108 6.43 0.66 20.59
N GLU A 109 7.19 0.75 19.49
CA GLU A 109 7.85 2.00 19.15
C GLU A 109 6.75 3.04 18.96
N ALA A 110 6.90 4.19 19.61
CA ALA A 110 6.01 5.31 19.39
C ALA A 110 6.24 5.80 17.95
N TYR A 111 5.36 5.39 17.03
CA TYR A 111 5.43 5.86 15.65
C TYR A 111 4.97 7.31 15.62
N LEU A 112 5.87 8.20 15.25
CA LEU A 112 5.50 9.55 14.87
C LEU A 112 4.51 9.45 13.69
N ARG A 113 3.30 9.92 13.92
CA ARG A 113 2.29 10.04 12.86
C ARG A 113 2.77 11.17 11.93
N LEU A 114 3.36 10.80 10.81
CA LEU A 114 3.79 11.76 9.79
C LEU A 114 2.54 12.47 9.25
N ARG A 115 2.34 13.70 9.67
CA ARG A 115 1.32 14.58 9.10
C ARG A 115 1.87 15.18 7.82
N THR A 116 1.04 15.22 6.79
CA THR A 116 1.33 15.89 5.52
C THR A 116 0.43 17.10 5.39
N LEU A 117 0.92 18.15 4.77
CA LEU A 117 0.13 19.32 4.47
C LEU A 117 -0.76 19.10 3.24
N PRO A 118 -1.87 19.85 3.09
CA PRO A 118 -2.67 19.81 1.87
C PRO A 118 -1.84 20.16 0.63
N GLY A 119 -1.97 19.36 -0.44
CA GLY A 119 -1.23 19.54 -1.69
C GLY A 119 0.26 19.21 -1.65
N GLU A 120 0.74 18.68 -0.53
CA GLU A 120 2.16 18.34 -0.38
C GLU A 120 2.52 17.05 -1.08
N GLN A 121 1.76 15.97 -0.88
CA GLN A 121 2.24 14.64 -1.21
C GLN A 121 1.14 13.73 -1.76
N MET A 122 1.48 12.95 -2.77
CA MET A 122 0.73 11.76 -3.19
C MET A 122 1.54 10.48 -2.99
N GLN A 123 0.87 9.36 -2.83
CA GLN A 123 1.47 8.01 -2.81
C GLN A 123 0.92 7.21 -3.97
N ILE A 124 1.80 6.51 -4.67
CA ILE A 124 1.45 5.77 -5.88
C ILE A 124 1.94 4.33 -5.76
N ASP A 125 1.07 3.40 -6.14
CA ASP A 125 1.40 1.97 -6.21
C ASP A 125 0.51 1.22 -7.19
N TRP A 126 0.96 0.02 -7.58
CA TRP A 126 0.19 -0.93 -8.35
C TRP A 126 -0.49 -1.97 -7.46
N GLY A 127 -1.80 -2.15 -7.62
CA GLY A 127 -2.51 -3.29 -7.08
C GLY A 127 -2.71 -4.37 -8.14
N HIS A 128 -2.45 -5.63 -7.82
CA HIS A 128 -2.82 -6.77 -8.66
C HIS A 128 -4.23 -7.23 -8.31
N PHE A 129 -5.12 -7.27 -9.30
CA PHE A 129 -6.55 -7.59 -9.13
C PHE A 129 -6.98 -8.88 -9.86
N GLY A 130 -6.04 -9.79 -10.09
CA GLY A 130 -6.31 -11.03 -10.81
C GLY A 130 -5.93 -10.95 -12.28
N HIS A 131 -6.62 -11.71 -13.10
CA HIS A 131 -6.37 -11.80 -14.55
C HIS A 131 -7.68 -11.74 -15.30
N LEU A 132 -7.62 -11.22 -16.52
CA LEU A 132 -8.72 -11.23 -17.47
C LEU A 132 -8.31 -12.01 -18.72
N ASP A 133 -9.25 -12.76 -19.27
CA ASP A 133 -9.10 -13.40 -20.56
C ASP A 133 -9.48 -12.40 -21.66
N VAL A 134 -8.52 -12.09 -22.54
CA VAL A 134 -8.69 -11.16 -23.65
C VAL A 134 -8.35 -11.91 -24.94
N GLY A 135 -9.39 -12.32 -25.68
CA GLY A 135 -9.24 -13.25 -26.80
C GLY A 135 -8.67 -14.59 -26.30
N SER A 136 -7.56 -15.04 -26.87
CA SER A 136 -6.86 -16.29 -26.48
C SER A 136 -5.81 -16.07 -25.38
N ALA A 137 -5.59 -14.85 -24.89
CA ALA A 137 -4.53 -14.51 -23.95
C ALA A 137 -5.07 -14.15 -22.55
N ARG A 138 -4.47 -14.71 -21.52
CA ARG A 138 -4.72 -14.35 -20.13
C ARG A 138 -3.80 -13.19 -19.73
N ARG A 139 -4.38 -12.03 -19.44
CA ARG A 139 -3.66 -10.79 -19.11
C ARG A 139 -3.83 -10.42 -17.64
N PRO A 140 -2.78 -9.94 -16.93
CA PRO A 140 -2.90 -9.47 -15.57
C PRO A 140 -3.74 -8.19 -15.54
N LEU A 141 -4.70 -8.13 -14.60
CA LEU A 141 -5.45 -6.92 -14.29
C LEU A 141 -4.73 -6.15 -13.20
N MET A 142 -4.20 -4.99 -13.56
CA MET A 142 -3.42 -4.12 -12.68
C MET A 142 -4.19 -2.83 -12.41
N GLY A 143 -4.36 -2.47 -11.15
CA GLY A 143 -4.92 -1.18 -10.74
C GLY A 143 -3.80 -0.19 -10.42
N PHE A 144 -3.72 0.90 -11.17
CA PHE A 144 -2.92 2.06 -10.79
C PHE A 144 -3.68 2.84 -9.72
N VAL A 145 -3.08 2.98 -8.56
CA VAL A 145 -3.69 3.66 -7.41
C VAL A 145 -2.79 4.82 -7.01
N ALA A 146 -3.33 6.02 -7.06
CA ALA A 146 -2.71 7.21 -6.50
C ALA A 146 -3.60 7.78 -5.39
N VAL A 147 -3.01 8.20 -4.28
CA VAL A 147 -3.72 8.72 -3.10
C VAL A 147 -3.08 10.01 -2.63
N LEU A 148 -3.86 11.07 -2.55
CA LEU A 148 -3.42 12.30 -1.88
C LEU A 148 -3.23 12.03 -0.39
N SER A 149 -2.10 12.47 0.13
CA SER A 149 -1.69 12.06 1.48
C SER A 149 -2.44 12.76 2.60
N TRP A 150 -3.05 13.91 2.34
CA TRP A 150 -3.85 14.65 3.32
C TRP A 150 -5.33 14.28 3.24
N SER A 151 -6.04 14.57 2.17
CA SER A 151 -7.48 14.30 2.03
C SER A 151 -7.83 12.82 1.93
N ARG A 152 -6.88 11.97 1.54
CA ARG A 152 -7.10 10.56 1.18
C ARG A 152 -7.91 10.38 -0.10
N GLN A 153 -8.01 11.42 -0.93
CA GLN A 153 -8.61 11.30 -2.25
C GLN A 153 -7.88 10.26 -3.08
N ILE A 154 -8.63 9.33 -3.63
CA ILE A 154 -8.12 8.23 -4.45
C ILE A 154 -8.28 8.59 -5.92
N PHE A 155 -7.27 8.23 -6.72
CA PHE A 155 -7.41 7.99 -8.15
C PHE A 155 -7.18 6.51 -8.42
N LEU A 156 -8.07 5.90 -9.18
CA LEU A 156 -8.04 4.47 -9.52
C LEU A 156 -8.25 4.28 -11.00
N ARG A 157 -7.35 3.54 -11.65
CA ARG A 157 -7.47 3.18 -13.07
C ARG A 157 -6.94 1.78 -13.31
N PHE A 158 -7.72 0.94 -13.97
CA PHE A 158 -7.33 -0.43 -14.29
C PHE A 158 -6.71 -0.52 -15.68
N TYR A 159 -5.70 -1.39 -15.83
CA TYR A 159 -4.96 -1.65 -17.04
C TYR A 159 -4.62 -3.14 -17.17
N LEU A 160 -4.37 -3.60 -18.41
CA LEU A 160 -3.91 -4.96 -18.71
C LEU A 160 -2.39 -5.07 -18.64
N GLY A 161 -1.81 -4.65 -17.51
CA GLY A 161 -0.38 -4.68 -17.23
C GLY A 161 0.15 -3.38 -16.63
N ALA A 162 1.32 -3.45 -16.00
CA ALA A 162 2.00 -2.33 -15.31
C ALA A 162 3.20 -1.82 -16.14
N HIS A 163 3.03 -1.69 -17.47
CA HIS A 163 4.05 -1.14 -18.37
C HIS A 163 4.22 0.36 -18.17
N MET A 164 5.32 0.92 -18.72
CA MET A 164 5.65 2.34 -18.55
C MET A 164 4.55 3.25 -19.11
N GLU A 165 3.96 2.93 -20.24
CA GLU A 165 2.88 3.72 -20.87
C GLU A 165 1.67 3.81 -19.94
N ASN A 166 1.28 2.69 -19.30
CA ASN A 166 0.17 2.66 -18.36
C ASN A 166 0.52 3.39 -17.06
N PHE A 167 1.78 3.34 -16.64
CA PHE A 167 2.28 4.11 -15.50
C PHE A 167 2.18 5.62 -15.76
N LEU A 168 2.61 6.07 -16.93
CA LEU A 168 2.49 7.47 -17.35
C LEU A 168 1.03 7.90 -17.49
N ARG A 169 0.18 7.07 -18.14
CA ARG A 169 -1.27 7.32 -18.25
C ARG A 169 -1.95 7.41 -16.89
N GLY A 170 -1.54 6.59 -15.94
CA GLY A 170 -2.03 6.65 -14.56
C GLY A 170 -1.72 7.98 -13.89
N HIS A 171 -0.50 8.49 -14.05
CA HIS A 171 -0.11 9.80 -13.50
C HIS A 171 -0.88 10.94 -14.16
N VAL A 172 -0.86 10.98 -15.49
CA VAL A 172 -1.60 12.02 -16.25
C VAL A 172 -3.08 11.99 -15.87
N GLY A 173 -3.68 10.81 -15.80
CA GLY A 173 -5.07 10.64 -15.36
C GLY A 173 -5.33 11.16 -13.94
N ALA A 174 -4.43 10.88 -13.01
CA ALA A 174 -4.56 11.30 -11.61
C ALA A 174 -4.50 12.84 -11.48
N VAL A 175 -3.48 13.48 -12.03
CA VAL A 175 -3.33 14.95 -11.94
C VAL A 175 -4.45 15.68 -12.69
N THR A 176 -4.92 15.11 -13.81
CA THR A 176 -6.06 15.66 -14.55
C THR A 176 -7.36 15.55 -13.76
N ALA A 177 -7.63 14.38 -13.15
CA ALA A 177 -8.82 14.17 -12.34
C ALA A 177 -8.86 15.07 -11.09
N TRP A 178 -7.69 15.36 -10.51
CA TRP A 178 -7.57 16.28 -9.38
C TRP A 178 -7.54 17.75 -9.77
N GLY A 179 -7.34 18.06 -11.04
CA GLY A 179 -7.20 19.44 -11.52
C GLY A 179 -5.90 20.12 -11.08
N GLY A 180 -4.90 19.35 -10.65
CA GLY A 180 -3.62 19.86 -10.16
C GLY A 180 -2.67 18.75 -9.75
N CYS A 181 -1.42 19.11 -9.46
CA CYS A 181 -0.36 18.16 -9.10
C CYS A 181 0.17 18.45 -7.68
N PRO A 182 0.28 17.46 -6.78
CA PRO A 182 0.96 17.63 -5.50
C PRO A 182 2.48 17.79 -5.71
N ARG A 183 3.17 18.37 -4.72
CA ARG A 183 4.61 18.69 -4.82
C ARG A 183 5.51 17.48 -4.79
N VAL A 184 5.10 16.41 -4.13
CA VAL A 184 5.91 15.19 -3.93
C VAL A 184 5.11 13.96 -4.32
N ALA A 185 5.73 13.06 -5.08
CA ALA A 185 5.19 11.74 -5.38
C ALA A 185 6.05 10.65 -4.73
N LEU A 186 5.47 9.88 -3.81
CA LEU A 186 6.14 8.75 -3.17
C LEU A 186 5.89 7.46 -3.95
N TYR A 187 6.98 6.77 -4.25
CA TYR A 187 6.97 5.46 -4.89
C TYR A 187 7.57 4.40 -3.99
N ASP A 188 6.95 3.22 -3.92
CA ASP A 188 7.71 2.04 -3.48
C ASP A 188 8.70 1.64 -4.59
N ASN A 189 9.62 0.73 -4.32
CA ASN A 189 10.63 0.24 -5.27
C ASN A 189 10.01 -0.33 -6.57
N LEU A 190 9.15 0.47 -7.20
CA LEU A 190 8.51 0.14 -8.48
C LEU A 190 9.58 0.12 -9.58
N LYS A 191 9.71 -1.00 -10.28
CA LYS A 191 10.63 -1.13 -11.44
C LYS A 191 10.39 -0.06 -12.52
N SER A 192 9.14 0.43 -12.63
CA SER A 192 8.79 1.54 -13.53
C SER A 192 9.34 2.89 -13.08
N ALA A 193 9.56 3.09 -11.78
CA ALA A 193 10.05 4.35 -11.22
C ALA A 193 11.57 4.32 -10.99
N VAL A 194 12.11 3.22 -10.47
CA VAL A 194 13.49 3.08 -10.03
C VAL A 194 14.20 2.02 -10.88
N LEU A 195 15.24 2.41 -11.61
CA LEU A 195 16.05 1.49 -12.42
C LEU A 195 17.08 0.76 -11.55
N GLU A 196 17.72 1.48 -10.65
CA GLU A 196 18.82 0.96 -9.84
C GLU A 196 18.87 1.66 -8.48
N ARG A 197 19.25 0.90 -7.44
CA ARG A 197 19.48 1.42 -6.10
C ARG A 197 20.79 0.88 -5.56
N GLN A 198 21.74 1.77 -5.32
CA GLN A 198 23.01 1.46 -4.66
C GLN A 198 23.12 2.25 -3.34
N GLY A 199 22.73 1.63 -2.23
CA GLY A 199 22.70 2.29 -0.93
C GLY A 199 21.69 3.46 -0.90
N GLN A 200 22.20 4.69 -0.77
CA GLN A 200 21.40 5.92 -0.80
C GLN A 200 21.26 6.52 -2.22
N VAL A 201 22.04 6.06 -3.19
CA VAL A 201 21.95 6.53 -4.57
C VAL A 201 20.85 5.81 -5.30
N ILE A 202 19.91 6.56 -5.85
CA ILE A 202 18.74 6.05 -6.57
C ILE A 202 18.76 6.61 -7.98
N ARG A 203 18.70 5.71 -8.95
CA ARG A 203 18.58 6.05 -10.36
C ARG A 203 17.13 5.89 -10.80
N PHE A 204 16.45 7.01 -10.98
CA PHE A 204 15.10 7.03 -11.53
C PHE A 204 15.09 6.76 -13.03
N ASN A 205 13.96 6.25 -13.50
CA ASN A 205 13.71 6.14 -14.94
C ASN A 205 13.69 7.56 -15.57
N PRO A 206 14.45 7.81 -16.66
CA PRO A 206 14.51 9.11 -17.31
C PRO A 206 13.12 9.63 -17.75
N THR A 207 12.23 8.74 -18.19
CA THR A 207 10.86 9.11 -18.58
C THR A 207 10.05 9.59 -17.40
N LEU A 208 10.24 8.98 -16.20
CA LEU A 208 9.63 9.48 -14.98
C LEU A 208 10.18 10.86 -14.59
N LEU A 209 11.49 11.09 -14.75
CA LEU A 209 12.08 12.40 -14.49
C LEU A 209 11.55 13.47 -15.44
N ALA A 210 11.35 13.13 -16.73
CA ALA A 210 10.72 14.01 -17.70
C ALA A 210 9.25 14.35 -17.32
N LEU A 211 8.47 13.33 -16.89
CA LEU A 211 7.12 13.53 -16.37
C LEU A 211 7.12 14.44 -15.11
N ALA A 212 8.05 14.16 -14.18
CA ALA A 212 8.18 14.92 -12.95
C ALA A 212 8.54 16.39 -13.22
N GLY A 213 9.45 16.65 -14.16
CA GLY A 213 9.79 17.99 -14.62
C GLY A 213 8.60 18.71 -15.27
N HIS A 214 7.82 18.01 -16.10
CA HIS A 214 6.65 18.57 -16.77
C HIS A 214 5.56 19.02 -15.78
N TYR A 215 5.22 18.19 -14.79
CA TYR A 215 4.22 18.52 -13.76
C TYR A 215 4.80 19.17 -12.51
N ARG A 216 6.12 19.35 -12.43
CA ARG A 216 6.85 20.03 -11.34
C ARG A 216 6.71 19.37 -9.99
N PHE A 217 6.65 18.06 -9.93
CA PHE A 217 6.69 17.31 -8.69
C PHE A 217 8.06 16.65 -8.44
N ASP A 218 8.38 16.41 -7.18
CA ASP A 218 9.59 15.71 -6.74
C ASP A 218 9.31 14.21 -6.56
N PRO A 219 9.86 13.32 -7.39
CA PRO A 219 9.71 11.88 -7.23
C PRO A 219 10.61 11.38 -6.10
N ARG A 220 10.02 10.81 -5.05
CA ARG A 220 10.75 10.24 -3.90
C ARG A 220 10.47 8.76 -3.76
N PRO A 221 11.50 7.92 -3.60
CA PRO A 221 11.30 6.54 -3.21
C PRO A 221 11.08 6.45 -1.71
N VAL A 222 10.23 5.53 -1.29
CA VAL A 222 10.09 5.19 0.13
C VAL A 222 11.40 4.61 0.65
N ALA A 223 11.86 5.07 1.80
CA ALA A 223 13.07 4.56 2.43
C ALA A 223 12.90 3.09 2.83
N VAL A 224 13.98 2.29 2.67
CA VAL A 224 13.98 0.87 3.09
C VAL A 224 13.70 0.80 4.59
N ALA A 225 12.82 -0.09 5.00
CA ALA A 225 12.36 -0.31 6.38
C ALA A 225 11.48 0.79 7.01
N ARG A 226 11.05 1.81 6.25
CA ARG A 226 10.08 2.81 6.72
C ARG A 226 8.66 2.57 6.13
N GLY A 227 8.10 1.38 6.36
CA GLY A 227 6.74 1.02 5.93
C GLY A 227 5.64 1.99 6.38
N ASN A 228 5.90 2.79 7.43
CA ASN A 228 4.97 3.82 7.91
C ASN A 228 4.73 4.95 6.89
N GLU A 229 5.70 5.25 6.04
CA GLU A 229 5.57 6.30 5.03
C GLU A 229 4.62 5.88 3.90
N LYS A 230 4.55 4.59 3.57
CA LYS A 230 3.73 4.02 2.47
C LYS A 230 2.33 3.56 2.88
N GLY A 231 2.04 3.47 4.16
CA GLY A 231 0.81 2.86 4.69
C GLY A 231 -0.53 3.46 4.18
N ARG A 232 -0.49 4.57 3.43
CA ARG A 232 -1.70 5.21 2.89
C ARG A 232 -2.17 4.54 1.61
N VAL A 233 -1.30 4.34 0.63
CA VAL A 233 -1.66 3.67 -0.63
C VAL A 233 -1.92 2.18 -0.43
N GLU A 234 -1.18 1.49 0.44
CA GLU A 234 -1.44 0.09 0.76
C GLU A 234 -2.83 -0.11 1.39
N ARG A 235 -3.23 0.78 2.31
CA ARG A 235 -4.58 0.79 2.88
C ARG A 235 -5.65 1.10 1.83
N ALA A 236 -5.38 2.01 0.90
CA ALA A 236 -6.28 2.32 -0.19
C ALA A 236 -6.45 1.11 -1.13
N ILE A 237 -5.37 0.42 -1.51
CA ILE A 237 -5.44 -0.79 -2.33
C ILE A 237 -6.27 -1.89 -1.63
N ARG A 238 -6.07 -2.08 -0.32
CA ARG A 238 -6.90 -3.02 0.45
C ARG A 238 -8.36 -2.61 0.45
N TYR A 239 -8.64 -1.34 0.74
CA TYR A 239 -10.00 -0.79 0.72
C TYR A 239 -10.65 -0.95 -0.66
N ILE A 240 -9.93 -0.69 -1.75
CA ILE A 240 -10.40 -0.89 -3.11
C ILE A 240 -10.74 -2.37 -3.36
N ARG A 241 -9.89 -3.31 -2.91
CA ARG A 241 -10.16 -4.75 -3.04
C ARG A 241 -11.42 -5.16 -2.33
N ASP A 242 -11.60 -4.71 -1.09
CA ASP A 242 -12.66 -5.17 -0.21
C ASP A 242 -13.98 -4.44 -0.47
N ALA A 243 -13.97 -3.14 -0.77
CA ALA A 243 -15.16 -2.30 -0.87
C ALA A 243 -15.59 -1.98 -2.32
N PHE A 244 -14.68 -2.08 -3.30
CA PHE A 244 -14.99 -1.81 -4.68
C PHE A 244 -14.99 -3.07 -5.55
N PHE A 245 -13.88 -3.83 -5.53
CA PHE A 245 -13.62 -4.86 -6.53
C PHE A 245 -14.27 -6.22 -6.19
N ALA A 246 -14.31 -6.60 -4.92
CA ALA A 246 -14.84 -7.90 -4.50
C ALA A 246 -16.30 -8.10 -4.92
N GLY A 247 -16.55 -9.17 -5.68
CA GLY A 247 -17.89 -9.52 -6.14
C GLY A 247 -18.51 -8.57 -7.16
N ARG A 248 -17.76 -7.63 -7.74
CA ARG A 248 -18.25 -6.65 -8.70
C ARG A 248 -18.30 -7.24 -10.12
N PRO A 249 -19.47 -7.27 -10.78
CA PRO A 249 -19.57 -7.62 -12.17
C PRO A 249 -19.13 -6.46 -13.08
N PHE A 250 -18.41 -6.77 -14.15
CA PHE A 250 -18.02 -5.80 -15.18
C PHE A 250 -17.85 -6.54 -16.52
N LYS A 251 -18.04 -5.84 -17.63
CA LYS A 251 -17.98 -6.38 -18.98
C LYS A 251 -16.54 -6.41 -19.52
N ASP A 252 -15.84 -5.31 -19.34
CA ASP A 252 -14.47 -5.09 -19.80
C ASP A 252 -13.75 -4.07 -18.92
N VAL A 253 -12.50 -3.75 -19.25
CA VAL A 253 -11.69 -2.79 -18.50
C VAL A 253 -12.26 -1.36 -18.60
N ALA A 254 -12.93 -1.02 -19.68
CA ALA A 254 -13.53 0.31 -19.86
C ALA A 254 -14.73 0.47 -18.92
N ASP A 255 -15.61 -0.53 -18.87
CA ASP A 255 -16.74 -0.59 -17.95
C ASP A 255 -16.26 -0.57 -16.48
N LEU A 256 -15.25 -1.39 -16.14
CA LEU A 256 -14.66 -1.39 -14.78
C LEU A 256 -14.11 -0.01 -14.40
N ASN A 257 -13.47 0.69 -15.33
CA ASN A 257 -12.95 2.03 -15.11
C ASN A 257 -14.06 3.07 -14.92
N ALA A 258 -15.14 2.99 -15.70
CA ALA A 258 -16.30 3.87 -15.52
C ALA A 258 -16.96 3.67 -14.14
N GLN A 259 -17.09 2.41 -13.70
CA GLN A 259 -17.57 2.08 -12.36
C GLN A 259 -16.61 2.58 -11.27
N ALA A 260 -15.29 2.53 -11.49
CA ALA A 260 -14.28 3.03 -10.57
C ALA A 260 -14.38 4.56 -10.40
N ASP A 261 -14.56 5.28 -11.50
CA ASP A 261 -14.73 6.75 -11.48
C ASP A 261 -15.97 7.14 -10.64
N ALA A 262 -17.12 6.48 -10.88
CA ALA A 262 -18.33 6.71 -10.10
C ALA A 262 -18.15 6.37 -8.61
N TRP A 263 -17.47 5.26 -8.31
CA TRP A 263 -17.21 4.84 -6.94
C TRP A 263 -16.27 5.79 -6.19
N VAL A 264 -15.26 6.34 -6.86
CA VAL A 264 -14.31 7.30 -6.26
C VAL A 264 -15.02 8.60 -5.87
N VAL A 265 -15.92 9.10 -6.72
CA VAL A 265 -16.69 10.33 -6.46
C VAL A 265 -17.76 10.10 -5.38
N GLY A 266 -18.45 8.97 -5.40
CA GLY A 266 -19.49 8.62 -4.45
C GLY A 266 -18.95 7.94 -3.18
N PRO A 267 -19.10 6.61 -3.02
CA PRO A 267 -18.84 5.93 -1.74
C PRO A 267 -17.44 6.14 -1.17
N ALA A 268 -16.40 6.27 -2.01
CA ALA A 268 -15.04 6.51 -1.52
C ALA A 268 -14.84 7.97 -1.07
N GLY A 269 -15.53 8.92 -1.69
CA GLY A 269 -15.49 10.33 -1.33
C GLY A 269 -16.31 10.66 -0.08
N GLU A 270 -17.40 9.95 0.16
CA GLU A 270 -18.31 10.16 1.30
C GLU A 270 -17.76 9.65 2.64
N ARG A 271 -16.72 8.81 2.64
CA ARG A 271 -16.10 8.31 3.87
C ARG A 271 -15.45 9.44 4.67
N ARG A 272 -15.37 9.28 5.99
CA ARG A 272 -14.69 10.25 6.88
C ARG A 272 -13.19 10.36 6.55
N CYS A 273 -12.69 11.60 6.52
CA CYS A 273 -11.27 11.87 6.33
C CYS A 273 -10.48 11.48 7.59
N PRO A 274 -9.44 10.61 7.52
CA PRO A 274 -8.69 10.21 8.71
C PRO A 274 -7.81 11.31 9.32
N GLU A 275 -7.55 12.39 8.61
CA GLU A 275 -6.76 13.54 9.13
C GLU A 275 -7.66 14.56 9.85
N ASP A 276 -8.93 14.65 9.44
CA ASP A 276 -9.96 15.48 10.07
C ASP A 276 -11.31 14.75 9.99
N GLU A 277 -11.73 14.15 11.10
CA GLU A 277 -12.96 13.34 11.16
C GLU A 277 -14.23 14.18 11.02
N ALA A 278 -14.16 15.51 11.11
CA ALA A 278 -15.28 16.39 10.84
C ALA A 278 -15.64 16.45 9.34
N LEU A 279 -14.66 16.17 8.48
CA LEU A 279 -14.81 16.24 7.03
C LEU A 279 -14.98 14.87 6.39
N THR A 280 -15.66 14.82 5.27
CA THR A 280 -15.57 13.72 4.30
C THR A 280 -14.28 13.84 3.48
N VAL A 281 -13.90 12.76 2.79
CA VAL A 281 -12.76 12.79 1.85
C VAL A 281 -12.98 13.81 0.75
N SER A 282 -14.20 13.94 0.22
CA SER A 282 -14.54 14.92 -0.82
C SER A 282 -14.43 16.36 -0.32
N GLU A 283 -14.92 16.66 0.88
CA GLU A 283 -14.80 18.01 1.49
C GLU A 283 -13.33 18.35 1.80
N ALA A 284 -12.57 17.40 2.33
CA ALA A 284 -11.14 17.57 2.53
C ALA A 284 -10.43 17.76 1.19
N PHE A 285 -10.77 17.01 0.14
CA PHE A 285 -10.20 17.19 -1.18
C PHE A 285 -10.47 18.58 -1.76
N ALA A 286 -11.68 19.10 -1.62
CA ALA A 286 -11.99 20.47 -2.06
C ALA A 286 -11.07 21.52 -1.40
N GLN A 287 -10.73 21.35 -0.13
CA GLN A 287 -9.75 22.21 0.57
C GLN A 287 -8.31 21.97 0.08
N GLU A 288 -7.95 20.73 -0.26
CA GLU A 288 -6.61 20.38 -0.75
C GLU A 288 -6.39 20.83 -2.19
N GLN A 289 -7.41 20.76 -3.05
CA GLN A 289 -7.33 21.04 -4.47
C GLN A 289 -6.76 22.43 -4.79
N VAL A 290 -7.14 23.44 -4.02
CA VAL A 290 -6.63 24.83 -4.19
C VAL A 290 -5.15 24.96 -3.81
N ARG A 291 -4.54 23.97 -3.21
CA ARG A 291 -3.12 23.94 -2.83
C ARG A 291 -2.25 23.13 -3.78
N LEU A 292 -2.87 22.43 -4.74
CA LEU A 292 -2.14 21.71 -5.79
C LEU A 292 -1.46 22.68 -6.74
N LEU A 293 -0.37 22.24 -7.37
CA LEU A 293 0.30 22.97 -8.43
C LEU A 293 -0.59 22.98 -9.66
N ALA A 294 -0.71 24.13 -10.31
CA ALA A 294 -1.46 24.26 -11.55
C ALA A 294 -0.88 23.36 -12.65
N LEU A 295 -1.74 22.75 -13.44
CA LEU A 295 -1.32 21.91 -14.55
C LEU A 295 -0.74 22.75 -15.68
N PRO A 296 0.23 22.22 -16.45
CA PRO A 296 0.66 22.84 -17.72
C PRO A 296 -0.47 22.80 -18.74
N GLY A 297 -0.37 23.66 -19.77
CA GLY A 297 -1.38 23.75 -20.84
C GLY A 297 -1.55 22.45 -21.64
N ASP A 298 -0.45 21.71 -21.81
CA ASP A 298 -0.43 20.44 -22.55
C ASP A 298 -0.23 19.26 -21.61
N ALA A 299 -0.90 18.16 -21.90
CA ALA A 299 -0.70 16.90 -21.18
C ALA A 299 0.63 16.25 -21.59
N PHE A 300 1.31 15.60 -20.62
CA PHE A 300 2.51 14.82 -20.91
C PHE A 300 2.21 13.67 -21.89
N PRO A 301 3.04 13.47 -22.93
CA PRO A 301 2.84 12.37 -23.89
C PRO A 301 3.07 11.02 -23.22
N THR A 302 2.07 10.14 -23.30
CA THR A 302 2.09 8.80 -22.68
C THR A 302 2.31 7.68 -23.67
N ASP A 303 2.44 8.01 -24.95
CA ASP A 303 2.63 7.00 -25.99
C ASP A 303 4.08 6.55 -26.05
N GLU A 304 4.30 5.28 -26.38
CA GLU A 304 5.64 4.76 -26.62
C GLU A 304 6.19 5.35 -27.91
N ILE A 305 7.38 5.97 -27.83
CA ILE A 305 8.10 6.51 -28.98
C ILE A 305 9.36 5.67 -29.20
N LYS A 306 9.42 5.00 -30.34
CA LYS A 306 10.61 4.27 -30.77
C LYS A 306 11.14 4.81 -32.10
N ALA A 307 12.45 5.05 -32.16
CA ALA A 307 13.10 5.30 -33.44
C ALA A 307 13.12 3.99 -34.24
N VAL A 308 12.57 4.03 -35.44
CA VAL A 308 12.58 2.89 -36.37
C VAL A 308 13.24 3.31 -37.67
N SER A 309 14.04 2.42 -38.25
CA SER A 309 14.65 2.65 -39.55
C SER A 309 13.67 2.21 -40.65
N ALA A 310 13.33 3.13 -41.53
CA ALA A 310 12.61 2.83 -42.72
C ALA A 310 13.56 2.16 -43.75
N GLY A 311 13.23 0.97 -44.17
CA GLY A 311 13.93 0.28 -45.24
C GLY A 311 13.59 0.80 -46.62
N LYS A 312 13.84 0.00 -47.67
CA LYS A 312 13.48 0.29 -49.05
C LYS A 312 11.96 0.15 -49.31
N THR A 313 11.25 -0.53 -48.42
CA THR A 313 9.79 -0.74 -48.52
C THR A 313 9.06 0.35 -47.71
N PRO A 314 7.83 0.74 -48.10
CA PRO A 314 7.05 1.74 -47.37
C PRO A 314 6.43 1.18 -46.09
N TYR A 315 7.15 0.30 -45.40
CA TYR A 315 6.71 -0.33 -44.16
C TYR A 315 7.77 -0.25 -43.09
N VAL A 316 7.34 0.04 -41.86
CA VAL A 316 8.16 -0.06 -40.65
C VAL A 316 7.52 -1.10 -39.73
N ARG A 317 8.38 -1.94 -39.13
CA ARG A 317 7.92 -2.97 -38.21
C ARG A 317 7.98 -2.45 -36.78
N PHE A 318 6.84 -2.50 -36.11
CA PHE A 318 6.71 -2.11 -34.71
C PHE A 318 5.74 -3.05 -33.99
N ASP A 319 6.14 -3.58 -32.84
CA ASP A 319 5.33 -4.49 -32.01
C ASP A 319 4.76 -5.68 -32.84
N LEU A 320 5.62 -6.32 -33.61
CA LEU A 320 5.31 -7.45 -34.53
C LEU A 320 4.31 -7.15 -35.67
N ASN A 321 3.89 -5.89 -35.83
CA ASN A 321 3.04 -5.45 -36.91
C ASN A 321 3.80 -4.57 -37.90
N ASP A 322 3.36 -4.60 -39.16
CA ASP A 322 3.90 -3.76 -40.21
C ASP A 322 2.96 -2.55 -40.43
N TYR A 323 3.54 -1.36 -40.36
CA TYR A 323 2.84 -0.09 -40.52
C TYR A 323 3.31 0.58 -41.79
N SER A 324 2.39 1.02 -42.65
CA SER A 324 2.72 1.79 -43.85
C SER A 324 3.17 3.19 -43.48
N ILE A 325 4.20 3.66 -44.16
CA ILE A 325 4.73 5.01 -44.04
C ILE A 325 4.72 5.70 -45.41
N PRO A 326 4.63 7.05 -45.44
CA PRO A 326 4.75 7.78 -46.69
C PRO A 326 6.06 7.45 -47.41
N HIS A 327 6.02 7.30 -48.70
CA HIS A 327 7.15 6.87 -49.54
C HIS A 327 8.36 7.83 -49.45
N ASN A 328 8.13 9.10 -49.22
CA ASN A 328 9.17 10.11 -49.02
C ASN A 328 10.00 9.89 -47.73
N LEU A 329 9.59 9.00 -46.83
CA LEU A 329 10.28 8.58 -45.62
C LEU A 329 11.09 7.29 -45.85
N CYS A 330 10.98 6.64 -47.00
CA CYS A 330 11.77 5.47 -47.34
C CYS A 330 13.19 5.86 -47.75
N VAL A 331 14.17 5.01 -47.40
CA VAL A 331 15.57 5.19 -47.87
C VAL A 331 15.63 4.84 -49.33
N THR A 332 15.86 5.83 -50.19
CA THR A 332 16.04 5.59 -51.64
C THR A 332 17.45 5.06 -51.92
N HIS A 333 17.62 4.33 -53.06
CA HIS A 333 18.92 3.82 -53.49
C HIS A 333 19.97 4.88 -53.73
N ALA A 334 19.58 6.14 -53.94
CA ALA A 334 20.49 7.28 -54.14
C ALA A 334 21.28 7.67 -52.90
N ASP A 335 20.79 7.35 -51.69
CA ASP A 335 21.49 7.67 -50.43
C ASP A 335 22.60 6.67 -50.10
N ARG A 336 22.78 5.58 -50.87
CA ARG A 336 23.81 4.55 -50.65
C ARG A 336 25.08 4.77 -51.48
N GLY A 337 25.14 5.77 -52.29
CA GLY A 337 26.17 5.97 -53.27
C GLY A 337 27.12 7.11 -53.00
N ARG A 338 27.52 7.40 -51.72
CA ARG A 338 28.67 8.26 -51.47
C ARG A 338 29.64 7.55 -50.57
N ASP A 339 30.74 7.21 -51.19
CA ASP A 339 31.94 6.67 -50.55
C ASP A 339 32.43 7.55 -49.41
N PRO A 340 33.06 6.94 -48.37
CA PRO A 340 33.55 7.67 -47.22
C PRO A 340 34.90 8.41 -47.46
N GLU A 341 35.40 8.53 -48.66
CA GLU A 341 36.77 9.06 -48.94
C GLU A 341 36.82 10.49 -49.53
N SER A 342 35.83 11.31 -49.46
CA SER A 342 36.01 12.75 -49.75
C SER A 342 35.68 13.59 -48.55
N GLY A 343 36.71 13.93 -47.80
CA GLY A 343 36.63 14.85 -46.65
C GLY A 343 36.13 16.22 -47.01
N THR A 344 34.90 16.51 -46.72
CA THR A 344 34.44 17.85 -46.41
C THR A 344 33.28 17.71 -45.43
N HIS A 345 33.47 18.26 -44.23
CA HIS A 345 32.45 18.36 -43.18
C HIS A 345 31.27 19.20 -43.66
N SER A 346 30.12 18.54 -43.93
CA SER A 346 28.82 19.18 -43.74
C SER A 346 27.95 18.22 -42.94
N ARG A 347 27.86 18.47 -41.63
CA ARG A 347 26.89 17.85 -40.77
C ARG A 347 25.51 18.24 -41.27
N ARG A 348 24.83 17.33 -41.98
CA ARG A 348 23.35 17.34 -42.01
C ARG A 348 22.90 16.53 -40.83
N PRO A 349 21.94 17.05 -39.98
CA PRO A 349 21.39 16.28 -38.90
C PRO A 349 20.63 15.10 -39.51
N GLY A 350 21.05 13.88 -39.18
CA GLY A 350 20.30 12.66 -39.45
C GLY A 350 18.94 12.81 -38.78
N GLY A 351 17.88 12.92 -39.58
CA GLY A 351 16.54 13.01 -39.07
C GLY A 351 16.16 11.70 -38.39
N ASP A 352 16.23 11.68 -37.10
CA ASP A 352 15.61 10.65 -36.28
C ASP A 352 14.10 10.67 -36.56
N ARG A 353 13.62 9.67 -37.26
CA ARG A 353 12.22 9.56 -37.66
C ARG A 353 11.48 8.83 -36.56
N GLN A 354 10.69 9.56 -35.78
CA GLN A 354 9.90 9.06 -34.66
C GLN A 354 8.52 8.60 -35.14
N CYS A 355 8.15 7.37 -34.81
CA CYS A 355 6.82 6.81 -35.03
C CYS A 355 5.99 6.95 -33.74
N ARG A 356 4.93 7.76 -33.76
CA ARG A 356 3.97 7.88 -32.67
C ARG A 356 2.85 6.87 -32.84
N ARG A 357 2.58 6.08 -31.80
CA ARG A 357 1.40 5.20 -31.75
C ARG A 357 0.16 6.09 -31.55
N ARG A 358 -0.39 6.66 -32.63
CA ARG A 358 -1.78 7.14 -32.59
C ARG A 358 -2.67 5.88 -32.75
N ARG A 359 -3.69 5.74 -31.87
CA ARG A 359 -4.83 4.87 -32.17
C ARG A 359 -5.46 5.35 -33.47
N LEU A 360 -5.00 4.86 -34.58
CA LEU A 360 -5.77 4.92 -35.80
C LEU A 360 -6.94 3.96 -35.62
N ALA A 361 -8.14 4.44 -35.93
CA ALA A 361 -9.37 3.69 -35.95
C ALA A 361 -9.16 2.32 -36.62
N ARG A 362 -9.86 1.31 -36.12
CA ARG A 362 -9.87 -0.06 -36.65
C ARG A 362 -9.84 -0.05 -38.18
N PRO A 363 -8.92 -0.78 -38.81
CA PRO A 363 -9.12 -1.08 -40.25
C PRO A 363 -10.40 -1.90 -40.34
N SER A 364 -11.35 -1.43 -41.11
CA SER A 364 -12.48 -2.24 -41.62
C SER A 364 -11.87 -3.43 -42.34
N LEU A 365 -12.14 -4.62 -41.83
CA LEU A 365 -11.92 -5.87 -42.57
C LEU A 365 -12.81 -5.84 -43.80
N VAL A 366 -12.21 -5.87 -44.98
CA VAL A 366 -12.81 -6.37 -46.20
C VAL A 366 -12.38 -7.79 -46.35
#